data_ba9fe0208bb57205abec625f7ba6b467
#
_entry.id   ba9fe0208bb57205abec625f7ba6b467
#
_cell.length_a   1.000
_cell.length_b   1.000
_cell.length_c   1.000
_cell.angle_alpha   90.00
_cell.angle_beta   90.00
_cell.angle_gamma   90.00
#
_symmetry.space_group_name_H-M   'P 1'
#
loop_
_entity.id
_entity.type
_entity.pdbx_description
1 polymer ?
#
loop_
_entity_poly.entity_id
_entity_poly.type
_entity_poly.pdbx_seq_one_letter_code
_entity_poly.pdbx_strand_id
1 'polypeptide(L)'
;MEISIGQQKKAAEVSDEELLKVMADFLEMGHVENIVEMFKQDCRYYQWVGQLLTDERFAVRLGVSVLFEYLIEERPGDVELALPSLADVLEHETPWVRGEAISVLSIIGTPQAMAIIQTMRKDPDPQVAAVVQDILAAE
;
A
#
# COMPACT_ATOMS: atom_id res chain seq x y z
N MET A 1 -38.11 1.13 -12.70
CA MET A 1 -37.81 1.29 -11.26
C MET A 1 -37.01 0.12 -10.75
N GLU A 2 -37.53 -1.07 -10.85
CA GLU A 2 -36.83 -2.26 -10.36
C GLU A 2 -35.52 -2.49 -11.09
N ILE A 3 -35.47 -2.18 -12.37
CA ILE A 3 -34.23 -2.31 -13.17
C ILE A 3 -33.12 -1.42 -12.60
N SER A 4 -33.47 -0.19 -12.21
CA SER A 4 -32.51 0.74 -11.60
C SER A 4 -31.93 0.18 -10.31
N ILE A 5 -32.79 -0.38 -9.46
CA ILE A 5 -32.35 -0.96 -8.20
C ILE A 5 -31.44 -2.15 -8.46
N GLY A 6 -31.79 -3.00 -9.43
CA GLY A 6 -30.96 -4.15 -9.78
C GLY A 6 -29.61 -3.72 -10.31
N GLN A 7 -29.57 -2.68 -11.11
CA GLN A 7 -28.31 -2.16 -11.65
C GLN A 7 -27.44 -1.57 -10.56
N GLN A 8 -28.04 -0.83 -9.62
CA GLN A 8 -27.30 -0.27 -8.48
C GLN A 8 -26.72 -1.39 -7.62
N LYS A 9 -27.49 -2.45 -7.39
CA LYS A 9 -27.00 -3.58 -6.64
C LYS A 9 -25.83 -4.26 -7.34
N LYS A 10 -25.90 -4.42 -8.66
CA LYS A 10 -24.79 -4.99 -9.43
C LYS A 10 -23.56 -4.12 -9.37
N ALA A 11 -23.74 -2.80 -9.47
CA ALA A 11 -22.62 -1.86 -9.37
C ALA A 11 -21.98 -1.92 -7.98
N ALA A 12 -22.80 -2.08 -6.93
CA ALA A 12 -22.31 -2.21 -5.56
C ALA A 12 -21.61 -3.55 -5.32
N GLU A 13 -21.84 -4.52 -6.19
CA GLU A 13 -21.26 -5.86 -6.10
C GLU A 13 -19.99 -6.02 -6.96
N VAL A 14 -19.38 -4.92 -7.40
CA VAL A 14 -18.07 -4.98 -8.04
C VAL A 14 -17.11 -5.69 -7.10
N SER A 15 -16.43 -6.70 -7.61
CA SER A 15 -15.55 -7.50 -6.78
C SER A 15 -14.36 -6.68 -6.27
N ASP A 16 -13.83 -7.09 -5.13
CA ASP A 16 -12.62 -6.47 -4.59
C ASP A 16 -11.46 -6.60 -5.58
N GLU A 17 -11.39 -7.73 -6.27
CA GLU A 17 -10.36 -7.98 -7.26
C GLU A 17 -10.42 -6.98 -8.42
N GLU A 18 -11.61 -6.70 -8.92
CA GLU A 18 -11.81 -5.71 -9.99
C GLU A 18 -11.47 -4.30 -9.52
N LEU A 19 -11.87 -3.98 -8.30
CA LEU A 19 -11.61 -2.66 -7.73
C LEU A 19 -10.12 -2.46 -7.49
N LEU A 20 -9.45 -3.49 -7.02
CA LEU A 20 -8.00 -3.48 -6.84
C LEU A 20 -7.29 -3.21 -8.17
N LYS A 21 -7.76 -3.84 -9.24
CA LYS A 21 -7.21 -3.64 -10.58
C LYS A 21 -7.41 -2.20 -11.05
N VAL A 22 -8.59 -1.64 -10.83
CA VAL A 22 -8.87 -0.25 -11.17
C VAL A 22 -7.93 0.69 -10.42
N MET A 23 -7.72 0.45 -9.13
CA MET A 23 -6.80 1.25 -8.33
C MET A 23 -5.38 1.18 -8.90
N ALA A 24 -4.92 -0.01 -9.26
CA ALA A 24 -3.59 -0.20 -9.83
C ALA A 24 -3.45 0.58 -11.15
N ASP A 25 -4.45 0.49 -12.01
CA ASP A 25 -4.45 1.20 -13.30
C ASP A 25 -4.41 2.72 -13.11
N PHE A 26 -5.16 3.24 -12.15
CA PHE A 26 -5.15 4.67 -11.82
C PHE A 26 -3.78 5.12 -11.29
N LEU A 27 -3.18 4.31 -10.44
CA LEU A 27 -1.85 4.61 -9.92
C LEU A 27 -0.80 4.60 -11.05
N GLU A 28 -0.90 3.65 -11.96
CA GLU A 28 0.00 3.59 -13.11
C GLU A 28 -0.09 4.85 -13.96
N MET A 29 -1.29 5.39 -14.13
CA MET A 29 -1.52 6.60 -14.92
C MET A 29 -1.17 7.89 -14.17
N GLY A 30 -0.80 7.79 -12.92
CA GLY A 30 -0.46 8.96 -12.10
C GLY A 30 -1.65 9.66 -11.46
N HIS A 31 -2.83 9.02 -11.47
CA HIS A 31 -4.04 9.59 -10.85
C HIS A 31 -4.11 9.29 -9.35
N VAL A 32 -3.05 9.62 -8.63
CA VAL A 32 -2.93 9.35 -7.20
C VAL A 32 -4.01 10.07 -6.39
N GLU A 33 -4.36 11.29 -6.78
CA GLU A 33 -5.36 12.09 -6.06
C GLU A 33 -6.72 11.38 -5.99
N ASN A 34 -7.11 10.68 -7.06
CA ASN A 34 -8.35 9.90 -7.06
C ASN A 34 -8.30 8.79 -6.02
N ILE A 35 -7.14 8.15 -5.88
CA ILE A 35 -6.97 7.06 -4.92
C ILE A 35 -6.92 7.61 -3.48
N VAL A 36 -6.31 8.77 -3.27
CA VAL A 36 -6.35 9.46 -1.97
C VAL A 36 -7.80 9.65 -1.53
N GLU A 37 -8.66 10.13 -2.43
CA GLU A 37 -10.07 10.34 -2.10
C GLU A 37 -10.79 9.03 -1.77
N MET A 38 -10.46 7.95 -2.47
CA MET A 38 -11.03 6.63 -2.15
C MET A 38 -10.66 6.21 -0.72
N PHE A 39 -9.41 6.35 -0.35
CA PHE A 39 -8.93 5.98 0.99
C PHE A 39 -9.55 6.84 2.08
N LYS A 40 -9.83 8.12 1.79
CA LYS A 40 -10.52 8.99 2.74
C LYS A 40 -11.96 8.55 2.98
N GLN A 41 -12.60 8.00 1.96
CA GLN A 41 -14.01 7.61 2.05
C GLN A 41 -14.21 6.23 2.64
N ASP A 42 -13.23 5.33 2.51
CA ASP A 42 -13.36 3.95 2.97
C ASP A 42 -12.01 3.40 3.41
N CYS A 43 -11.88 3.21 4.72
CA CYS A 43 -10.63 2.74 5.32
C CYS A 43 -10.29 1.29 4.98
N ARG A 44 -11.22 0.50 4.45
CA ARG A 44 -10.94 -0.90 4.12
C ARG A 44 -9.87 -1.02 3.04
N TYR A 45 -9.66 0.01 2.22
CA TYR A 45 -8.65 -0.05 1.15
C TYR A 45 -7.23 -0.14 1.69
N TYR A 46 -6.99 0.29 2.92
CA TYR A 46 -5.69 0.12 3.54
C TYR A 46 -5.26 -1.35 3.63
N GLN A 47 -6.23 -2.27 3.67
CA GLN A 47 -5.95 -3.70 3.72
C GLN A 47 -5.40 -4.26 2.40
N TRP A 48 -5.47 -3.49 1.32
CA TRP A 48 -5.06 -3.93 -0.02
C TRP A 48 -3.69 -3.41 -0.43
N VAL A 49 -3.06 -2.59 0.41
CA VAL A 49 -1.81 -1.91 0.06
C VAL A 49 -0.71 -2.91 -0.29
N GLY A 50 -0.58 -3.98 0.49
CA GLY A 50 0.42 -5.00 0.22
C GLY A 50 0.22 -5.65 -1.16
N GLN A 51 -1.01 -5.91 -1.54
CA GLN A 51 -1.30 -6.50 -2.85
C GLN A 51 -0.92 -5.56 -3.99
N LEU A 52 -1.14 -4.26 -3.84
CA LEU A 52 -0.71 -3.27 -4.83
C LEU A 52 0.80 -3.29 -5.02
N LEU A 53 1.55 -3.58 -3.97
CA LEU A 53 3.01 -3.63 -4.04
C LEU A 53 3.54 -4.90 -4.71
N THR A 54 2.70 -5.89 -4.95
CA THR A 54 3.10 -7.08 -5.71
C THR A 54 2.97 -6.87 -7.22
N ASP A 55 2.44 -5.74 -7.66
CA ASP A 55 2.26 -5.45 -9.08
C ASP A 55 3.62 -5.31 -9.76
N GLU A 56 3.79 -5.96 -10.90
CA GLU A 56 5.06 -5.93 -11.64
C GLU A 56 5.36 -4.56 -12.26
N ARG A 57 4.33 -3.74 -12.44
CA ARG A 57 4.50 -2.40 -13.02
C ARG A 57 5.10 -1.46 -11.99
N PHE A 58 6.32 -1.00 -12.25
CA PHE A 58 7.00 -0.08 -11.33
C PHE A 58 6.15 1.17 -11.05
N ALA A 59 5.46 1.68 -12.06
CA ALA A 59 4.64 2.90 -11.89
C ALA A 59 3.52 2.71 -10.85
N VAL A 60 2.98 1.49 -10.71
CA VAL A 60 1.99 1.20 -9.68
C VAL A 60 2.63 1.29 -8.30
N ARG A 61 3.78 0.64 -8.12
CA ARG A 61 4.47 0.64 -6.83
C ARG A 61 4.92 2.04 -6.42
N LEU A 62 5.45 2.80 -7.38
CA LEU A 62 5.80 4.20 -7.15
C LEU A 62 4.56 5.00 -6.75
N GLY A 63 3.43 4.75 -7.42
CA GLY A 63 2.16 5.39 -7.10
C GLY A 63 1.72 5.12 -5.67
N VAL A 64 1.95 3.91 -5.15
CA VAL A 64 1.64 3.59 -3.76
C VAL A 64 2.48 4.44 -2.80
N SER A 65 3.76 4.63 -3.08
CA SER A 65 4.62 5.49 -2.26
C SER A 65 4.12 6.93 -2.25
N VAL A 66 3.79 7.46 -3.42
CA VAL A 66 3.25 8.83 -3.53
C VAL A 66 1.91 8.94 -2.79
N LEU A 67 1.05 7.92 -2.92
CA LEU A 67 -0.21 7.85 -2.18
C LEU A 67 0.02 8.04 -0.68
N PHE A 68 0.98 7.32 -0.11
CA PHE A 68 1.24 7.41 1.32
C PHE A 68 1.88 8.74 1.72
N GLU A 69 2.66 9.35 0.84
CA GLU A 69 3.15 10.70 1.11
C GLU A 69 2.00 11.71 1.30
N TYR A 70 0.91 11.56 0.53
CA TYR A 70 -0.29 12.37 0.74
C TYR A 70 -1.05 11.95 2.00
N LEU A 71 -1.21 10.64 2.22
CA LEU A 71 -2.03 10.14 3.33
C LEU A 71 -1.44 10.47 4.70
N ILE A 72 -0.12 10.49 4.84
CA ILE A 72 0.50 10.86 6.12
C ILE A 72 0.22 12.32 6.49
N GLU A 73 -0.04 13.16 5.50
CA GLU A 73 -0.38 14.56 5.72
C GLU A 73 -1.88 14.75 5.94
N GLU A 74 -2.70 14.06 5.14
CA GLU A 74 -4.14 14.29 5.13
C GLU A 74 -4.91 13.39 6.07
N ARG A 75 -4.40 12.18 6.34
CA ARG A 75 -5.04 11.19 7.21
C ARG A 75 -4.03 10.47 8.10
N PRO A 76 -3.27 11.23 8.91
CA PRO A 76 -2.21 10.61 9.73
C PRO A 76 -2.74 9.58 10.74
N GLY A 77 -3.99 9.71 11.16
CA GLY A 77 -4.59 8.76 12.10
C GLY A 77 -4.99 7.43 11.47
N ASP A 78 -5.04 7.36 10.13
CA ASP A 78 -5.53 6.18 9.43
C ASP A 78 -4.40 5.32 8.84
N VAL A 79 -3.22 5.88 8.60
CA VAL A 79 -2.17 5.20 7.83
C VAL A 79 -1.70 3.90 8.47
N GLU A 80 -1.80 3.77 9.79
CA GLU A 80 -1.44 2.53 10.46
C GLU A 80 -2.37 1.36 10.14
N LEU A 81 -3.53 1.64 9.55
CA LEU A 81 -4.42 0.57 9.07
C LEU A 81 -3.78 -0.26 7.97
N ALA A 82 -2.73 0.25 7.31
CA ALA A 82 -1.99 -0.49 6.30
C ALA A 82 -0.96 -1.47 6.89
N LEU A 83 -0.63 -1.37 8.17
CA LEU A 83 0.46 -2.16 8.75
C LEU A 83 0.26 -3.68 8.61
N PRO A 84 -0.94 -4.24 8.86
CA PRO A 84 -1.11 -5.68 8.67
C PRO A 84 -0.85 -6.13 7.23
N SER A 85 -1.36 -5.39 6.24
CA SER A 85 -1.16 -5.71 4.84
C SER A 85 0.31 -5.62 4.44
N LEU A 86 1.01 -4.61 4.93
CA LEU A 86 2.44 -4.44 4.66
C LEU A 86 3.27 -5.53 5.33
N ALA A 87 2.92 -5.90 6.57
CA ALA A 87 3.61 -6.97 7.27
C ALA A 87 3.46 -8.31 6.53
N ASP A 88 2.30 -8.57 5.97
CA ASP A 88 2.06 -9.80 5.22
C ASP A 88 3.02 -9.95 4.04
N VAL A 89 3.25 -8.87 3.29
CA VAL A 89 4.13 -8.96 2.10
C VAL A 89 5.61 -8.92 2.44
N LEU A 90 5.97 -8.71 3.70
CA LEU A 90 7.36 -8.89 4.14
C LEU A 90 7.77 -10.36 4.13
N GLU A 91 6.81 -11.27 4.06
CA GLU A 91 7.08 -12.70 3.92
C GLU A 91 7.07 -13.16 2.45
N HIS A 92 6.85 -12.23 1.53
CA HIS A 92 6.84 -12.55 0.10
C HIS A 92 8.21 -13.06 -0.35
N GLU A 93 8.20 -14.04 -1.24
CA GLU A 93 9.46 -14.65 -1.71
C GLU A 93 10.30 -13.72 -2.59
N THR A 94 9.67 -12.74 -3.23
CA THR A 94 10.35 -11.82 -4.13
C THR A 94 10.97 -10.66 -3.35
N PRO A 95 12.31 -10.48 -3.41
CA PRO A 95 12.97 -9.44 -2.61
C PRO A 95 12.49 -8.02 -2.87
N TRP A 96 12.22 -7.66 -4.13
CA TRP A 96 11.79 -6.29 -4.40
C TRP A 96 10.39 -6.00 -3.80
N VAL A 97 9.54 -7.01 -3.64
CA VAL A 97 8.24 -6.81 -2.95
C VAL A 97 8.49 -6.45 -1.48
N ARG A 98 9.38 -7.19 -0.82
CA ARG A 98 9.74 -6.90 0.57
C ARG A 98 10.33 -5.51 0.70
N GLY A 99 11.22 -5.13 -0.22
CA GLY A 99 11.84 -3.81 -0.24
C GLY A 99 10.82 -2.68 -0.40
N GLU A 100 9.85 -2.85 -1.28
CA GLU A 100 8.79 -1.86 -1.48
C GLU A 100 7.94 -1.70 -0.22
N ALA A 101 7.59 -2.81 0.44
CA ALA A 101 6.83 -2.75 1.70
C ALA A 101 7.60 -2.00 2.78
N ILE A 102 8.90 -2.26 2.89
CA ILE A 102 9.78 -1.56 3.85
C ILE A 102 9.78 -0.06 3.55
N SER A 103 9.86 0.32 2.28
CA SER A 103 9.84 1.74 1.89
C SER A 103 8.54 2.43 2.31
N VAL A 104 7.40 1.79 2.09
CA VAL A 104 6.11 2.36 2.50
C VAL A 104 6.03 2.45 4.03
N LEU A 105 6.48 1.42 4.74
CA LEU A 105 6.55 1.47 6.21
C LEU A 105 7.39 2.65 6.71
N SER A 106 8.48 2.93 6.00
CA SER A 106 9.34 4.08 6.33
C SER A 106 8.62 5.41 6.14
N ILE A 107 7.80 5.51 5.08
CA ILE A 107 7.00 6.72 4.84
C ILE A 107 5.98 6.90 5.98
N ILE A 108 5.33 5.82 6.40
CA ILE A 108 4.39 5.86 7.52
C ILE A 108 5.10 6.33 8.79
N GLY A 109 6.27 5.79 9.08
CA GLY A 109 7.21 6.31 10.08
C GLY A 109 6.75 6.30 11.53
N THR A 110 5.63 5.64 11.85
CA THR A 110 5.18 5.53 13.24
C THR A 110 6.06 4.54 14.02
N PRO A 111 6.06 4.58 15.35
CA PRO A 111 6.83 3.62 16.14
C PRO A 111 6.53 2.16 15.79
N GLN A 112 5.26 1.85 15.52
CA GLN A 112 4.87 0.50 15.13
C GLN A 112 5.43 0.13 13.76
N ALA A 113 5.39 1.05 12.80
CA ALA A 113 5.95 0.82 11.48
C ALA A 113 7.47 0.59 11.57
N MET A 114 8.15 1.40 12.36
CA MET A 114 9.60 1.26 12.54
C MET A 114 9.96 -0.04 13.23
N ALA A 115 9.15 -0.49 14.19
CA ALA A 115 9.36 -1.78 14.84
C ALA A 115 9.25 -2.94 13.83
N ILE A 116 8.31 -2.86 12.91
CA ILE A 116 8.18 -3.87 11.85
C ILE A 116 9.42 -3.86 10.94
N ILE A 117 9.92 -2.68 10.57
CA ILE A 117 11.13 -2.57 9.75
C ILE A 117 12.32 -3.26 10.45
N GLN A 118 12.45 -3.09 11.76
CA GLN A 118 13.55 -3.70 12.51
C GLN A 118 13.58 -5.22 12.38
N THR A 119 12.44 -5.86 12.23
CA THR A 119 12.39 -7.32 12.06
C THR A 119 13.06 -7.80 10.77
N MET A 120 13.30 -6.87 9.83
CA MET A 120 13.87 -7.20 8.52
C MET A 120 15.37 -6.90 8.43
N ARG A 121 16.04 -6.63 9.53
CA ARG A 121 17.46 -6.29 9.56
C ARG A 121 18.36 -7.38 9.01
N LYS A 122 17.94 -8.64 9.11
CA LYS A 122 18.70 -9.79 8.66
C LYS A 122 18.08 -10.46 7.45
N ASP A 123 17.38 -9.68 6.62
CA ASP A 123 16.83 -10.22 5.40
C ASP A 123 17.94 -10.89 4.59
N PRO A 124 17.69 -12.08 4.00
CA PRO A 124 18.71 -12.79 3.25
C PRO A 124 19.14 -12.07 1.97
N ASP A 125 18.32 -11.18 1.44
CA ASP A 125 18.71 -10.39 0.28
C ASP A 125 19.52 -9.17 0.72
N PRO A 126 20.76 -9.00 0.18
CA PRO A 126 21.63 -7.91 0.61
C PRO A 126 21.07 -6.52 0.35
N GLN A 127 20.31 -6.34 -0.74
CA GLN A 127 19.72 -5.05 -1.05
C GLN A 127 18.62 -4.69 -0.09
N VAL A 128 17.78 -5.67 0.29
CA VAL A 128 16.72 -5.45 1.29
C VAL A 128 17.34 -5.09 2.63
N ALA A 129 18.34 -5.87 3.06
CA ALA A 129 19.02 -5.59 4.34
C ALA A 129 19.67 -4.21 4.34
N ALA A 130 20.26 -3.80 3.21
CA ALA A 130 20.88 -2.47 3.10
C ALA A 130 19.86 -1.34 3.23
N VAL A 131 18.69 -1.48 2.60
CA VAL A 131 17.61 -0.50 2.72
C VAL A 131 17.17 -0.37 4.18
N VAL A 132 17.00 -1.49 4.87
CA VAL A 132 16.64 -1.48 6.29
C VAL A 132 17.68 -0.73 7.12
N GLN A 133 18.96 -1.03 6.89
CA GLN A 133 20.04 -0.37 7.63
C GLN A 133 20.06 1.13 7.39
N ASP A 134 19.86 1.55 6.14
CA ASP A 134 19.83 2.97 5.80
C ASP A 134 18.68 3.69 6.51
N ILE A 135 17.50 3.07 6.54
CA ILE A 135 16.34 3.65 7.19
C ILE A 135 16.58 3.76 8.71
N LEU A 136 17.09 2.71 9.33
CA LEU A 136 17.32 2.70 10.77
C LEU A 136 18.45 3.66 11.17
N ALA A 137 19.44 3.86 10.32
CA ALA A 137 20.54 4.78 10.58
C ALA A 137 20.08 6.26 10.50
N ALA A 138 19.02 6.53 9.77
CA ALA A 138 18.49 7.90 9.61
C ALA A 138 17.62 8.35 10.78
N GLU A 139 17.27 7.47 11.72
CA GLU A 139 16.45 7.83 12.88
C GLU A 139 17.14 8.75 13.87
#